data_3dfdd6cf79e91ac5cb3fb871d4f794b9
#
_entry.id   3dfdd6cf79e91ac5cb3fb871d4f794b9
#
_cell.length_a   1.000
_cell.length_b   1.000
_cell.length_c   1.000
_cell.angle_alpha   90.00
_cell.angle_beta   90.00
_cell.angle_gamma   90.00
#
_symmetry.space_group_name_H-M   'P 1'
#
loop_
_entity.id
_entity.type
_entity.pdbx_description
1 polymer ?
#
loop_
_entity_poly.entity_id
_entity_poly.type
_entity_poly.pdbx_seq_one_letter_code
_entity_poly.pdbx_strand_id
1 'polypeptide(L)'
;MKKFLTLFIILGITSCTNETTDSETVSTDRDKTYNWRLVTSWPKNYPGLGMAPERIADLVEEMSDGQMTITVYGAEEQVPAFGVFDAVSSGSHQM
;
A
#
# COMPACT_ATOMS: atom_id res chain seq x y z
N MET A 1 17.06 78.12 10.60
CA MET A 1 17.97 77.77 9.49
C MET A 1 18.43 76.36 9.62
N LYS A 2 18.29 75.67 8.53
CA LYS A 2 18.89 74.36 8.20
C LYS A 2 18.50 73.19 9.09
N LYS A 3 17.45 72.45 8.76
CA LYS A 3 17.46 71.43 7.72
C LYS A 3 18.53 70.36 7.96
N PHE A 4 18.12 69.30 8.62
CA PHE A 4 18.68 68.04 8.22
C PHE A 4 17.58 66.98 8.34
N LEU A 5 17.09 66.70 7.20
CA LEU A 5 16.18 65.62 6.87
C LEU A 5 17.01 64.36 6.94
N THR A 6 16.93 63.64 8.03
CA THR A 6 17.51 62.31 8.09
C THR A 6 16.45 61.30 7.67
N LEU A 7 16.54 60.98 6.43
CA LEU A 7 15.77 59.94 5.79
C LEU A 7 16.22 58.57 6.36
N PHE A 8 15.42 58.05 7.27
CA PHE A 8 15.62 56.73 7.81
C PHE A 8 14.94 55.73 6.85
N ILE A 9 15.74 55.21 5.93
CA ILE A 9 15.28 54.12 5.10
C ILE A 9 15.36 52.86 5.94
N ILE A 10 14.23 52.51 6.50
CA ILE A 10 14.06 51.18 7.10
C ILE A 10 13.79 50.20 5.98
N LEU A 11 14.84 49.54 5.59
CA LEU A 11 14.80 48.45 4.65
C LEU A 11 14.21 47.21 5.38
N GLY A 12 12.91 47.16 5.42
CA GLY A 12 12.17 46.01 5.94
C GLY A 12 12.30 44.85 4.95
N ILE A 13 13.22 43.97 5.24
CA ILE A 13 13.32 42.70 4.53
C ILE A 13 12.29 41.74 5.17
N THR A 14 11.05 41.88 4.77
CA THR A 14 10.07 40.82 5.00
C THR A 14 10.26 39.75 3.93
N SER A 15 11.21 38.88 4.18
CA SER A 15 11.30 37.63 3.46
C SER A 15 10.23 36.69 4.03
N CYS A 16 8.99 36.88 3.60
CA CYS A 16 8.02 35.82 3.67
C CYS A 16 8.35 34.85 2.54
N THR A 17 9.20 33.89 2.82
CA THR A 17 9.16 32.62 2.10
C THR A 17 7.82 31.99 2.39
N ASN A 18 6.88 32.17 1.47
CA ASN A 18 5.77 31.27 1.34
C ASN A 18 6.38 29.92 0.97
N GLU A 19 6.73 29.12 1.96
CA GLU A 19 6.74 27.71 1.78
C GLU A 19 5.28 27.33 1.55
N THR A 20 4.94 27.27 0.28
CA THR A 20 3.81 26.49 -0.14
C THR A 20 4.18 25.07 0.26
N THR A 21 3.82 24.69 1.47
CA THR A 21 3.66 23.31 1.81
C THR A 21 2.55 22.83 0.87
N ASP A 22 2.94 22.30 -0.28
CA ASP A 22 2.11 21.35 -0.97
C ASP A 22 1.83 20.27 0.07
N SER A 23 0.74 20.45 0.79
CA SER A 23 0.04 19.31 1.33
C SER A 23 -0.34 18.50 0.11
N GLU A 24 0.57 17.62 -0.32
CA GLU A 24 0.17 16.45 -1.03
C GLU A 24 -0.93 15.86 -0.16
N THR A 25 -2.14 16.15 -0.58
CA THR A 25 -3.29 15.43 -0.13
C THR A 25 -2.97 14.01 -0.57
N VAL A 26 -2.36 13.25 0.34
CA VAL A 26 -2.35 11.81 0.22
C VAL A 26 -3.82 11.47 0.21
N SER A 27 -4.39 11.46 -0.99
CA SER A 27 -5.68 10.86 -1.23
C SER A 27 -5.47 9.41 -0.84
N THR A 28 -5.77 9.15 0.41
CA THR A 28 -5.85 7.78 0.90
C THR A 28 -6.92 7.17 0.02
N ASP A 29 -6.49 6.39 -0.95
CA ASP A 29 -7.35 5.68 -1.91
C ASP A 29 -8.07 4.57 -1.15
N ARG A 30 -8.86 4.97 -0.14
CA ARG A 30 -9.58 4.09 0.77
C ARG A 30 -10.72 3.35 0.08
N ASP A 31 -11.07 3.78 -1.11
CA ASP A 31 -12.15 3.18 -1.89
C ASP A 31 -11.65 2.05 -2.79
N LYS A 32 -10.33 1.86 -2.87
CA LYS A 32 -9.76 0.83 -3.73
C LYS A 32 -9.57 -0.47 -2.97
N THR A 33 -10.23 -1.51 -3.43
CA THR A 33 -10.12 -2.85 -2.88
C THR A 33 -9.31 -3.76 -3.81
N TYR A 34 -8.53 -4.64 -3.21
CA TYR A 34 -7.72 -5.61 -3.92
C TYR A 34 -8.15 -7.03 -3.53
N ASN A 35 -8.45 -7.83 -4.52
CA ASN A 35 -8.83 -9.23 -4.31
C ASN A 35 -7.79 -10.11 -5.01
N TRP A 36 -6.96 -10.75 -4.23
CA TRP A 36 -5.93 -11.64 -4.73
C TRP A 36 -6.31 -13.10 -4.55
N ARG A 37 -5.80 -13.93 -5.43
CA ARG A 37 -5.92 -15.40 -5.37
C ARG A 37 -4.55 -15.98 -5.14
N LEU A 38 -4.44 -16.76 -4.08
CA LEU A 38 -3.24 -17.48 -3.70
C LEU A 38 -3.46 -18.97 -3.93
N VAL A 39 -2.55 -19.62 -4.64
CA VAL A 39 -2.56 -21.07 -4.83
C VAL A 39 -1.38 -21.70 -4.13
N THR A 40 -1.58 -22.85 -3.51
CA THR A 40 -0.52 -23.58 -2.82
C THR A 40 -0.38 -24.99 -3.34
N SER A 41 0.83 -25.56 -3.21
CA SER A 41 1.10 -26.96 -3.48
C SER A 41 0.65 -27.89 -2.35
N TRP A 42 0.10 -27.33 -1.27
CA TRP A 42 -0.31 -28.09 -0.09
C TRP A 42 -1.82 -28.08 0.06
N PRO A 43 -2.42 -29.17 0.54
CA PRO A 43 -3.86 -29.17 0.90
C PRO A 43 -4.16 -28.14 1.98
N LYS A 44 -5.36 -27.58 1.95
CA LYS A 44 -5.86 -26.73 3.04
C LYS A 44 -5.81 -27.46 4.38
N ASN A 45 -5.60 -26.73 5.44
CA ASN A 45 -5.53 -27.25 6.82
C ASN A 45 -4.39 -28.26 7.06
N TYR A 46 -3.46 -28.40 6.11
CA TYR A 46 -2.28 -29.19 6.35
C TYR A 46 -1.40 -28.48 7.41
N PRO A 47 -1.02 -29.18 8.50
CA PRO A 47 -0.31 -28.56 9.61
C PRO A 47 0.96 -27.81 9.13
N GLY A 48 1.05 -26.54 9.48
CA GLY A 48 2.13 -25.65 9.09
C GLY A 48 1.97 -25.09 7.67
N LEU A 49 2.21 -25.89 6.68
CA LEU A 49 2.31 -25.43 5.28
C LEU A 49 0.97 -25.08 4.63
N GLY A 50 -0.11 -25.77 4.97
CA GLY A 50 -1.44 -25.46 4.48
C GLY A 50 -2.15 -24.37 5.29
N MET A 51 -1.83 -24.27 6.59
CA MET A 51 -2.43 -23.25 7.48
C MET A 51 -1.73 -21.89 7.38
N ALA A 52 -0.45 -21.85 7.04
CA ALA A 52 0.31 -20.61 7.00
C ALA A 52 -0.24 -19.61 5.96
N PRO A 53 -0.58 -20.00 4.73
CA PRO A 53 -1.17 -19.08 3.76
C PRO A 53 -2.51 -18.49 4.22
N GLU A 54 -3.35 -19.29 4.85
CA GLU A 54 -4.64 -18.83 5.41
C GLU A 54 -4.40 -17.79 6.51
N ARG A 55 -3.43 -18.04 7.40
CA ARG A 55 -3.08 -17.08 8.44
C ARG A 55 -2.52 -15.77 7.86
N ILE A 56 -1.75 -15.85 6.79
CA ILE A 56 -1.26 -14.65 6.08
C ILE A 56 -2.43 -13.87 5.48
N ALA A 57 -3.38 -14.56 4.86
CA ALA A 57 -4.57 -13.93 4.28
C ALA A 57 -5.38 -13.17 5.33
N ASP A 58 -5.64 -13.79 6.47
CA ASP A 58 -6.35 -13.18 7.60
C ASP A 58 -5.63 -11.92 8.11
N LEU A 59 -4.30 -12.00 8.29
CA LEU A 59 -3.50 -10.87 8.76
C LEU A 59 -3.46 -9.72 7.77
N VAL A 60 -3.39 -10.00 6.48
CA VAL A 60 -3.43 -8.96 5.44
C VAL A 60 -4.78 -8.26 5.41
N GLU A 61 -5.87 -9.00 5.53
CA GLU A 61 -7.21 -8.43 5.60
C GLU A 61 -7.37 -7.53 6.83
N GLU A 62 -6.92 -7.99 7.99
CA GLU A 62 -6.94 -7.22 9.24
C GLU A 62 -6.09 -5.95 9.13
N MET A 63 -4.84 -6.06 8.66
CA MET A 63 -3.93 -4.92 8.54
C MET A 63 -4.36 -3.89 7.49
N SER A 64 -5.07 -4.33 6.46
CA SER A 64 -5.56 -3.46 5.39
C SER A 64 -6.95 -2.88 5.66
N ASP A 65 -7.55 -3.19 6.82
CA ASP A 65 -8.93 -2.82 7.13
C ASP A 65 -9.93 -3.29 6.05
N GLY A 66 -9.73 -4.52 5.56
CA GLY A 66 -10.54 -5.15 4.52
C GLY A 66 -10.30 -4.64 3.09
N GLN A 67 -9.34 -3.73 2.88
CA GLN A 67 -9.03 -3.23 1.54
C GLN A 67 -8.32 -4.27 0.66
N MET A 68 -7.63 -5.20 1.27
CA MET A 68 -6.96 -6.30 0.58
C MET A 68 -7.43 -7.64 1.12
N THR A 69 -8.01 -8.44 0.26
CA THR A 69 -8.47 -9.81 0.58
C THR A 69 -7.66 -10.80 -0.24
N ILE A 70 -7.23 -11.88 0.38
CA ILE A 70 -6.52 -12.97 -0.29
C ILE A 70 -7.36 -14.24 -0.16
N THR A 71 -7.84 -14.76 -1.26
CA THR A 71 -8.52 -16.06 -1.27
C THR A 71 -7.49 -17.16 -1.48
N VAL A 72 -7.37 -18.04 -0.51
CA VAL A 72 -6.41 -19.15 -0.54
C VAL A 72 -7.06 -20.40 -1.14
N TYR A 73 -6.38 -21.00 -2.09
CA TYR A 73 -6.75 -22.28 -2.71
C TYR A 73 -5.66 -23.30 -2.42
N GLY A 74 -6.06 -24.41 -1.85
CA GLY A 74 -5.18 -25.56 -1.63
C GLY A 74 -4.86 -26.33 -2.92
N ALA A 75 -3.95 -27.27 -2.80
CA ALA A 75 -3.61 -28.17 -3.89
C ALA A 75 -4.87 -28.87 -4.43
N GLU A 76 -4.94 -29.02 -5.75
CA GLU A 76 -6.06 -29.66 -6.50
C GLU A 76 -7.39 -28.89 -6.48
N GLU A 77 -7.48 -27.73 -5.83
CA GLU A 77 -8.73 -26.94 -5.85
C GLU A 77 -8.87 -26.14 -7.14
N GLN A 78 -7.80 -25.43 -7.57
CA GLN A 78 -7.77 -24.62 -8.78
C GLN A 78 -6.72 -25.11 -9.77
N VAL A 79 -5.59 -25.53 -9.26
CA VAL A 79 -4.45 -26.04 -10.03
C VAL A 79 -3.87 -27.27 -9.34
N PRO A 80 -3.26 -28.20 -10.10
CA PRO A 80 -2.49 -29.30 -9.51
C PRO A 80 -1.33 -28.78 -8.65
N ALA A 81 -0.91 -29.56 -7.66
CA ALA A 81 0.14 -29.17 -6.72
C ALA A 81 1.43 -28.67 -7.40
N PHE A 82 1.81 -29.26 -8.53
CA PHE A 82 3.00 -28.85 -9.30
C PHE A 82 2.72 -27.80 -10.39
N GLY A 83 1.47 -27.40 -10.59
CA GLY A 83 1.06 -26.36 -11.53
C GLY A 83 1.07 -24.93 -10.95
N VAL A 84 1.39 -24.78 -9.67
CA VAL A 84 1.34 -23.49 -8.95
C VAL A 84 2.28 -22.47 -9.59
N PHE A 85 3.51 -22.85 -9.91
CA PHE A 85 4.48 -21.96 -10.54
C PHE A 85 3.98 -21.42 -11.89
N ASP A 86 3.44 -22.27 -12.73
CA ASP A 86 2.93 -21.90 -14.04
C ASP A 86 1.70 -21.00 -13.92
N ALA A 87 0.82 -21.28 -12.97
CA ALA A 87 -0.37 -20.47 -12.70
C ALA A 87 -0.03 -19.04 -12.28
N VAL A 88 0.97 -18.86 -11.42
CA VAL A 88 1.44 -17.53 -10.99
C VAL A 88 2.25 -16.86 -12.10
N SER A 89 3.13 -17.57 -12.77
CA SER A 89 3.97 -17.03 -13.86
C SER A 89 3.15 -16.53 -15.03
N SER A 90 2.02 -17.18 -15.34
CA SER A 90 1.10 -16.77 -16.40
C SER A 90 0.17 -15.61 -15.99
N GLY A 91 0.18 -15.24 -14.71
CA GLY A 91 -0.70 -14.19 -14.18
C GLY A 91 -2.15 -14.64 -13.94
N SER A 92 -2.44 -15.94 -14.04
CA SER A 92 -3.78 -16.46 -13.73
C SER A 92 -4.11 -16.37 -12.24
N HIS A 93 -3.10 -16.38 -11.40
CA HIS A 93 -3.16 -16.15 -9.96
C HIS A 93 -2.11 -15.13 -9.54
N GLN A 94 -2.37 -14.37 -8.51
CA GLN A 94 -1.48 -13.30 -8.06
C GLN A 94 -0.30 -13.83 -7.23
N MET A 95 -0.52 -14.91 -6.51
CA MET A 95 0.52 -15.58 -5.69
C MET A 95 0.15 -17.03 -5.37
#